data_bf7184b836f721bb0951cae45ce25f6f
#
_entry.id   bf7184b836f721bb0951cae45ce25f6f
#
_cell.length_a   1.000
_cell.length_b   1.000
_cell.length_c   1.000
_cell.angle_alpha   90.00
_cell.angle_beta   90.00
_cell.angle_gamma   90.00
#
_symmetry.space_group_name_H-M   'P 1'
#
loop_
_entity.id
_entity.type
_entity.pdbx_description
1 polymer ?
#
loop_
_entity_poly.entity_id
_entity_poly.type
_entity_poly.pdbx_seq_one_letter_code
_entity_poly.pdbx_strand_id
1 'polypeptide(L)'
;MSSKGERRKQEKRAKQRKKRSAASVRRTRQSARLAPKSLAEVTGWPVGECFVSENWYEHGPYVHAIFTRRASDGALAGAVFEVDLAERGLVVAKPLSGLTDGMLQSELVTRSQEHAMVSHDGPLVAKLVEVATAMTEEAGGRLPRSLAAAREIFGDVSADDCPHDLKTGAPPPPPPARRPGIIARALDKLFGG
;
A
#
# COMPACT_ATOMS: atom_id res chain seq x y z
N MET A 1 -45.28 18.38 22.05
CA MET A 1 -44.60 18.71 23.33
C MET A 1 -43.68 17.52 23.70
N SER A 2 -42.35 17.68 23.70
CA SER A 2 -41.41 16.59 24.02
C SER A 2 -41.44 16.32 25.52
N SER A 3 -41.57 15.06 25.93
CA SER A 3 -41.69 14.67 27.33
C SER A 3 -40.38 14.92 28.11
N LYS A 4 -40.49 15.24 29.40
CA LYS A 4 -39.35 15.45 30.32
C LYS A 4 -38.34 14.27 30.30
N GLY A 5 -38.80 13.07 29.92
CA GLY A 5 -38.00 11.84 29.78
C GLY A 5 -37.12 11.84 28.52
N GLU A 6 -37.64 12.35 27.40
CA GLU A 6 -36.87 12.43 26.14
C GLU A 6 -35.75 13.47 26.23
N ARG A 7 -35.97 14.63 26.88
CA ARG A 7 -34.92 15.63 27.15
C ARG A 7 -33.76 15.05 27.94
N ARG A 8 -34.04 14.29 29.01
CA ARG A 8 -33.03 13.63 29.83
C ARG A 8 -32.24 12.57 29.05
N LYS A 9 -32.92 11.83 28.15
CA LYS A 9 -32.26 10.83 27.27
C LYS A 9 -31.34 11.51 26.25
N GLN A 10 -31.75 12.61 25.65
CA GLN A 10 -30.95 13.39 24.73
C GLN A 10 -29.72 14.00 25.40
N GLU A 11 -29.87 14.55 26.59
CA GLU A 11 -28.75 15.10 27.38
C GLU A 11 -27.71 14.04 27.75
N LYS A 12 -28.14 12.84 28.17
CA LYS A 12 -27.23 11.71 28.43
C LYS A 12 -26.45 11.29 27.16
N ARG A 13 -27.14 11.20 26.04
CA ARG A 13 -26.51 10.87 24.74
C ARG A 13 -25.51 11.95 24.30
N ALA A 14 -25.82 13.22 24.49
CA ALA A 14 -24.93 14.34 24.17
C ALA A 14 -23.68 14.34 25.04
N LYS A 15 -23.82 14.11 26.35
CA LYS A 15 -22.71 13.97 27.29
C LYS A 15 -21.82 12.78 26.97
N GLN A 16 -22.41 11.66 26.56
CA GLN A 16 -21.66 10.45 26.17
C GLN A 16 -20.90 10.64 24.85
N ARG A 17 -21.47 11.35 23.87
CA ARG A 17 -20.79 11.74 22.63
C ARG A 17 -19.60 12.67 22.90
N LYS A 18 -19.78 13.72 23.72
CA LYS A 18 -18.69 14.61 24.14
C LYS A 18 -17.55 13.86 24.85
N LYS A 19 -17.88 12.92 25.73
CA LYS A 19 -16.88 12.12 26.44
C LYS A 19 -16.08 11.20 25.50
N ARG A 20 -16.76 10.60 24.50
CA ARG A 20 -16.11 9.77 23.46
C ARG A 20 -15.22 10.59 22.53
N SER A 21 -15.68 11.77 22.10
CA SER A 21 -14.88 12.65 21.25
C SER A 21 -13.65 13.21 21.99
N ALA A 22 -13.79 13.60 23.25
CA ALA A 22 -12.66 14.05 24.06
C ALA A 22 -11.62 12.94 24.33
N ALA A 23 -12.07 11.70 24.54
CA ALA A 23 -11.19 10.54 24.70
C ALA A 23 -10.44 10.21 23.38
N SER A 24 -11.13 10.30 22.24
CA SER A 24 -10.53 10.14 20.91
C SER A 24 -9.45 11.19 20.64
N VAL A 25 -9.77 12.47 20.85
CA VAL A 25 -8.81 13.59 20.68
C VAL A 25 -7.59 13.44 21.60
N ARG A 26 -7.79 12.98 22.86
CA ARG A 26 -6.69 12.75 23.80
C ARG A 26 -5.79 11.59 23.35
N ARG A 27 -6.38 10.51 22.80
CA ARG A 27 -5.65 9.37 22.26
C ARG A 27 -4.82 9.78 21.04
N THR A 28 -5.40 10.57 20.12
CA THR A 28 -4.70 11.09 18.93
C THR A 28 -3.56 12.03 19.32
N ARG A 29 -3.74 12.90 20.35
CA ARG A 29 -2.66 13.77 20.83
C ARG A 29 -1.55 13.01 21.55
N GLN A 30 -1.86 11.92 22.22
CA GLN A 30 -0.88 11.09 22.91
C GLN A 30 -0.07 10.25 21.93
N SER A 31 -0.70 9.68 20.90
CA SER A 31 0.02 8.99 19.80
C SER A 31 0.90 9.94 18.99
N ALA A 32 0.44 11.17 18.72
CA ALA A 32 1.25 12.16 18.01
C ALA A 32 2.50 12.63 18.81
N ARG A 33 2.48 12.57 20.15
CA ARG A 33 3.65 12.87 20.98
C ARG A 33 4.68 11.75 21.05
N LEU A 34 4.28 10.51 20.73
CA LEU A 34 5.10 9.32 20.77
C LEU A 34 5.50 8.85 19.36
N ALA A 35 5.10 9.59 18.31
CA ALA A 35 5.47 9.25 16.95
C ALA A 35 7.01 9.33 16.78
N PRO A 36 7.65 8.32 16.22
CA PRO A 36 9.08 8.32 15.94
C PRO A 36 9.42 9.48 14.99
N LYS A 37 10.59 10.09 15.18
CA LYS A 37 11.03 11.23 14.35
C LYS A 37 11.56 10.78 13.00
N SER A 38 12.08 9.55 12.94
CA SER A 38 12.55 8.90 11.71
C SER A 38 12.17 7.42 11.69
N LEU A 39 12.27 6.79 10.53
CA LEU A 39 12.06 5.34 10.42
C LEU A 39 13.24 4.54 10.99
N ALA A 40 14.43 5.14 11.10
CA ALA A 40 15.58 4.51 11.76
C ALA A 40 15.31 4.16 13.24
N GLU A 41 14.47 4.96 13.93
CA GLU A 41 14.11 4.71 15.33
C GLU A 41 13.21 3.47 15.53
N VAL A 42 12.61 2.95 14.47
CA VAL A 42 11.64 1.85 14.52
C VAL A 42 12.16 0.54 13.94
N THR A 43 13.41 0.48 13.52
CA THR A 43 14.02 -0.74 12.93
C THR A 43 13.98 -1.94 13.87
N GLY A 44 14.03 -1.71 15.19
CA GLY A 44 13.88 -2.75 16.21
C GLY A 44 12.44 -3.15 16.53
N TRP A 45 11.42 -2.52 15.93
CA TRP A 45 10.03 -2.95 16.12
C TRP A 45 9.75 -4.19 15.26
N PRO A 46 8.90 -5.10 15.72
CA PRO A 46 8.42 -6.20 14.88
C PRO A 46 7.86 -5.70 13.55
N VAL A 47 8.09 -6.47 12.49
CA VAL A 47 7.44 -6.26 11.20
C VAL A 47 5.92 -6.37 11.42
N GLY A 48 5.19 -5.37 10.98
CA GLY A 48 3.75 -5.35 10.99
C GLY A 48 3.17 -5.97 9.72
N GLU A 49 1.93 -5.60 9.39
CA GLU A 49 1.31 -6.02 8.14
C GLU A 49 1.95 -5.29 6.97
N CYS A 50 2.35 -6.05 5.95
CA CYS A 50 2.84 -5.52 4.68
C CYS A 50 1.81 -5.82 3.59
N PHE A 51 1.67 -4.90 2.64
CA PHE A 51 0.68 -5.03 1.57
C PHE A 51 1.32 -4.74 0.22
N VAL A 52 0.92 -5.51 -0.79
CA VAL A 52 1.33 -5.30 -2.18
C VAL A 52 0.09 -5.42 -3.06
N SER A 53 0.00 -4.63 -4.13
CA SER A 53 -1.10 -4.77 -5.09
C SER A 53 -1.03 -6.14 -5.77
N GLU A 54 -2.16 -6.78 -6.00
CA GLU A 54 -2.27 -8.17 -6.49
C GLU A 54 -1.57 -8.42 -7.83
N ASN A 55 -1.34 -7.38 -8.63
CA ASN A 55 -0.68 -7.44 -9.93
C ASN A 55 0.86 -7.44 -9.87
N TRP A 56 1.47 -7.56 -8.69
CA TRP A 56 2.92 -7.46 -8.51
C TRP A 56 3.74 -8.48 -9.32
N TYR A 57 3.16 -9.62 -9.67
CA TYR A 57 3.79 -10.69 -10.46
C TYR A 57 3.54 -10.56 -11.98
N GLU A 58 2.67 -9.65 -12.37
CA GLU A 58 2.41 -9.31 -13.77
C GLU A 58 3.25 -8.08 -14.13
N HIS A 59 3.66 -7.93 -15.38
CA HIS A 59 4.36 -6.72 -15.85
C HIS A 59 3.42 -5.50 -15.84
N GLY A 60 2.83 -5.21 -14.69
CA GLY A 60 1.91 -4.08 -14.50
C GLY A 60 2.68 -2.76 -14.45
N PRO A 61 2.11 -1.66 -14.99
CA PRO A 61 2.77 -0.36 -14.99
C PRO A 61 3.01 0.15 -13.57
N TYR A 62 2.12 -0.13 -12.62
CA TYR A 62 2.26 0.34 -11.24
C TYR A 62 1.93 -0.75 -10.25
N VAL A 63 2.91 -1.06 -9.41
CA VAL A 63 2.76 -1.92 -8.22
C VAL A 63 2.86 -1.02 -7.00
N HIS A 64 1.84 -1.02 -6.18
CA HIS A 64 1.86 -0.34 -4.89
C HIS A 64 2.32 -1.30 -3.80
N ALA A 65 3.21 -0.84 -2.94
CA ALA A 65 3.68 -1.61 -1.80
C ALA A 65 3.68 -0.75 -0.53
N ILE A 66 3.28 -1.35 0.59
CA ILE A 66 3.29 -0.73 1.91
C ILE A 66 4.03 -1.67 2.86
N PHE A 67 5.05 -1.15 3.51
CA PHE A 67 5.74 -1.86 4.59
C PHE A 67 5.40 -1.19 5.92
N THR A 68 5.10 -1.97 6.95
CA THR A 68 4.86 -1.41 8.29
C THR A 68 5.68 -2.11 9.37
N ARG A 69 5.92 -1.39 10.47
CA ARG A 69 6.40 -1.93 11.73
C ARG A 69 5.48 -1.49 12.86
N ARG A 70 5.23 -2.39 13.80
CA ARG A 70 4.32 -2.14 14.92
C ARG A 70 5.01 -2.42 16.23
N ALA A 71 5.05 -1.41 17.10
CA ALA A 71 5.56 -1.57 18.46
C ALA A 71 4.57 -2.34 19.35
N SER A 72 5.04 -2.88 20.47
CA SER A 72 4.24 -3.62 21.44
C SER A 72 3.11 -2.81 22.07
N ASP A 73 3.26 -1.49 22.15
CA ASP A 73 2.24 -0.54 22.63
C ASP A 73 1.19 -0.17 21.55
N GLY A 74 1.34 -0.73 20.31
CA GLY A 74 0.45 -0.51 19.19
C GLY A 74 0.81 0.71 18.32
N ALA A 75 1.92 1.42 18.61
CA ALA A 75 2.42 2.46 17.72
C ALA A 75 2.80 1.87 16.36
N LEU A 76 2.53 2.61 15.28
CA LEU A 76 2.72 2.15 13.91
C LEU A 76 3.60 3.13 13.15
N ALA A 77 4.52 2.60 12.37
CA ALA A 77 5.31 3.33 11.39
C ALA A 77 5.35 2.53 10.08
N GLY A 78 5.61 3.19 8.97
CA GLY A 78 5.64 2.51 7.69
C GLY A 78 6.28 3.33 6.59
N ALA A 79 6.32 2.73 5.41
CA ALA A 79 6.67 3.42 4.17
C ALA A 79 5.77 2.91 3.04
N VAL A 80 5.53 3.81 2.10
CA VAL A 80 4.76 3.52 0.88
C VAL A 80 5.69 3.65 -0.31
N PHE A 81 5.60 2.69 -1.21
CA PHE A 81 6.36 2.65 -2.45
C PHE A 81 5.41 2.47 -3.63
N GLU A 82 5.74 3.12 -4.74
CA GLU A 82 5.14 2.87 -6.05
C GLU A 82 6.26 2.51 -7.01
N VAL A 83 6.15 1.36 -7.64
CA VAL A 83 7.13 0.84 -8.55
C VAL A 83 6.49 0.55 -9.90
N ASP A 84 7.22 0.81 -10.95
CA ASP A 84 6.88 0.48 -12.33
C ASP A 84 7.92 -0.52 -12.84
N LEU A 85 7.59 -1.80 -12.73
CA LEU A 85 8.50 -2.88 -13.15
C LEU A 85 8.58 -3.04 -14.68
N ALA A 86 7.71 -2.34 -15.44
CA ALA A 86 7.73 -2.38 -16.91
C ALA A 86 8.83 -1.45 -17.49
N GLU A 87 8.94 -0.21 -16.99
CA GLU A 87 9.77 0.80 -17.65
C GLU A 87 10.56 1.71 -16.70
N ARG A 88 9.94 2.22 -15.63
CA ARG A 88 10.44 3.38 -14.88
C ARG A 88 11.20 3.04 -13.60
N GLY A 89 11.03 1.82 -13.09
CA GLY A 89 11.58 1.42 -11.81
C GLY A 89 10.85 2.07 -10.62
N LEU A 90 11.58 2.67 -9.68
CA LEU A 90 11.02 3.26 -8.46
C LEU A 90 10.48 4.67 -8.70
N VAL A 91 9.16 4.83 -8.59
CA VAL A 91 8.45 6.09 -8.86
C VAL A 91 8.24 6.91 -7.59
N VAL A 92 7.80 6.27 -6.50
CA VAL A 92 7.53 6.92 -5.21
C VAL A 92 8.17 6.13 -4.07
N ALA A 93 8.72 6.86 -3.11
CA ALA A 93 9.10 6.34 -1.81
C ALA A 93 8.70 7.36 -0.74
N LYS A 94 7.71 7.04 0.10
CA LYS A 94 7.13 7.97 1.11
C LYS A 94 7.27 7.38 2.51
N PRO A 95 8.14 7.93 3.38
CA PRO A 95 8.20 7.51 4.77
C PRO A 95 6.98 8.01 5.55
N LEU A 96 6.48 7.19 6.49
CA LEU A 96 5.32 7.45 7.34
C LEU A 96 5.68 7.17 8.81
N SER A 97 6.38 8.10 9.45
CA SER A 97 6.88 7.92 10.82
C SER A 97 5.79 7.98 11.91
N GLY A 98 4.67 8.62 11.65
CA GLY A 98 3.54 8.76 12.59
C GLY A 98 2.26 8.12 12.08
N LEU A 99 2.34 6.89 11.55
CA LEU A 99 1.21 6.18 10.99
C LEU A 99 0.21 5.77 12.08
N THR A 100 -1.08 5.86 11.79
CA THR A 100 -2.17 5.32 12.60
C THR A 100 -2.93 4.27 11.81
N ASP A 101 -3.67 3.38 12.48
CA ASP A 101 -4.50 2.38 11.77
C ASP A 101 -5.46 3.04 10.78
N GLY A 102 -6.06 4.19 11.15
CA GLY A 102 -6.95 4.93 10.25
C GLY A 102 -6.23 5.50 9.02
N MET A 103 -4.99 5.97 9.18
CA MET A 103 -4.16 6.42 8.04
C MET A 103 -3.75 5.24 7.17
N LEU A 104 -3.38 4.10 7.74
CA LEU A 104 -3.07 2.89 6.99
C LEU A 104 -4.27 2.45 6.15
N GLN A 105 -5.46 2.40 6.75
CA GLN A 105 -6.69 2.07 6.02
C GLN A 105 -6.96 3.06 4.88
N SER A 106 -6.72 4.36 5.09
CA SER A 106 -6.87 5.37 4.04
C SER A 106 -5.88 5.17 2.89
N GLU A 107 -4.61 4.86 3.20
CA GLU A 107 -3.60 4.54 2.18
C GLU A 107 -3.99 3.28 1.39
N LEU A 108 -4.47 2.23 2.07
CA LEU A 108 -4.94 1.00 1.42
C LEU A 108 -6.11 1.28 0.47
N VAL A 109 -7.14 1.99 0.91
CA VAL A 109 -8.31 2.36 0.07
C VAL A 109 -7.87 3.17 -1.15
N THR A 110 -6.97 4.14 -0.96
CA THR A 110 -6.49 4.99 -2.06
C THR A 110 -5.78 4.16 -3.13
N ARG A 111 -4.99 3.15 -2.72
CA ARG A 111 -4.19 2.33 -3.65
C ARG A 111 -4.94 1.14 -4.22
N SER A 112 -6.05 0.75 -3.59
CA SER A 112 -6.90 -0.33 -4.08
C SER A 112 -7.86 0.09 -5.21
N GLN A 113 -7.70 1.29 -5.78
CA GLN A 113 -8.63 1.78 -6.82
C GLN A 113 -8.49 1.01 -8.13
N GLU A 114 -7.28 0.56 -8.47
CA GLU A 114 -7.00 -0.17 -9.71
C GLU A 114 -6.80 -1.66 -9.44
N HIS A 115 -6.05 -2.01 -8.40
CA HIS A 115 -5.75 -3.38 -8.00
C HIS A 115 -5.92 -3.54 -6.49
N ALA A 116 -6.45 -4.68 -6.05
CA ALA A 116 -6.59 -4.97 -4.63
C ALA A 116 -5.23 -4.98 -3.93
N MET A 117 -5.18 -4.42 -2.72
CA MET A 117 -4.00 -4.52 -1.85
C MET A 117 -4.10 -5.81 -1.03
N VAL A 118 -3.15 -6.72 -1.23
CA VAL A 118 -3.10 -8.05 -0.60
C VAL A 118 -1.98 -8.10 0.43
N SER A 119 -2.22 -8.77 1.55
CA SER A 119 -1.21 -8.96 2.59
C SER A 119 -0.10 -9.89 2.11
N HIS A 120 1.15 -9.46 2.31
CA HIS A 120 2.37 -10.20 1.96
C HIS A 120 3.41 -10.08 3.07
N ASP A 121 4.52 -10.80 2.93
CA ASP A 121 5.67 -10.72 3.81
C ASP A 121 6.55 -9.49 3.51
N GLY A 122 7.35 -9.09 4.49
CA GLY A 122 8.26 -7.94 4.36
C GLY A 122 9.33 -8.10 3.28
N PRO A 123 9.97 -9.27 3.12
CA PRO A 123 10.96 -9.54 2.09
C PRO A 123 10.48 -9.26 0.66
N LEU A 124 9.21 -9.53 0.32
CA LEU A 124 8.68 -9.19 -0.99
C LEU A 124 8.68 -7.68 -1.24
N VAL A 125 8.27 -6.88 -0.24
CA VAL A 125 8.30 -5.41 -0.37
C VAL A 125 9.73 -4.90 -0.52
N ALA A 126 10.68 -5.44 0.27
CA ALA A 126 12.10 -5.09 0.15
C ALA A 126 12.65 -5.41 -1.24
N LYS A 127 12.33 -6.59 -1.78
CA LYS A 127 12.71 -7.04 -3.12
C LYS A 127 12.17 -6.16 -4.22
N LEU A 128 10.88 -5.79 -4.16
CA LEU A 128 10.26 -4.87 -5.11
C LEU A 128 10.98 -3.52 -5.16
N VAL A 129 11.31 -2.96 -3.99
CA VAL A 129 12.01 -1.67 -3.89
C VAL A 129 13.45 -1.77 -4.39
N GLU A 130 14.14 -2.87 -4.09
CA GLU A 130 15.52 -3.09 -4.54
C GLU A 130 15.59 -3.21 -6.07
N VAL A 131 14.78 -4.10 -6.66
CA VAL A 131 14.74 -4.31 -8.11
C VAL A 131 14.35 -3.02 -8.82
N ALA A 132 13.31 -2.33 -8.35
CA ALA A 132 12.87 -1.08 -8.95
C ALA A 132 13.92 0.05 -8.82
N THR A 133 14.71 0.06 -7.73
CA THR A 133 15.83 0.99 -7.56
C THR A 133 16.91 0.72 -8.63
N ALA A 134 17.34 -0.53 -8.78
CA ALA A 134 18.33 -0.93 -9.77
C ALA A 134 17.87 -0.57 -11.19
N MET A 135 16.62 -0.87 -11.55
CA MET A 135 16.05 -0.49 -12.84
C MET A 135 16.13 1.02 -13.10
N THR A 136 15.79 1.85 -12.08
CA THR A 136 15.87 3.31 -12.22
C THR A 136 17.29 3.77 -12.47
N GLU A 137 18.26 3.21 -11.74
CA GLU A 137 19.68 3.54 -11.87
C GLU A 137 20.25 3.11 -13.22
N GLU A 138 19.96 1.89 -13.67
CA GLU A 138 20.38 1.36 -14.96
C GLU A 138 19.82 2.18 -16.13
N ALA A 139 18.58 2.68 -16.00
CA ALA A 139 17.99 3.59 -16.98
C ALA A 139 18.53 5.02 -16.92
N GLY A 140 19.46 5.33 -16.00
CA GLY A 140 19.95 6.68 -15.74
C GLY A 140 18.87 7.63 -15.19
N GLY A 141 17.83 7.07 -14.60
CA GLY A 141 16.71 7.80 -14.00
C GLY A 141 17.08 8.42 -12.65
N ARG A 142 16.17 9.25 -12.13
CA ARG A 142 16.36 9.90 -10.84
C ARG A 142 15.51 9.24 -9.76
N LEU A 143 16.17 8.72 -8.73
CA LEU A 143 15.51 8.16 -7.56
C LEU A 143 14.76 9.22 -6.73
N PRO A 144 13.63 8.85 -6.08
CA PRO A 144 12.92 9.72 -5.16
C PRO A 144 13.83 10.22 -4.04
N ARG A 145 13.81 11.52 -3.73
CA ARG A 145 14.66 12.15 -2.69
C ARG A 145 14.43 11.54 -1.30
N SER A 146 13.24 11.04 -1.04
CA SER A 146 12.83 10.41 0.22
C SER A 146 13.17 8.92 0.32
N LEU A 147 13.79 8.34 -0.71
CA LEU A 147 14.09 6.90 -0.75
C LEU A 147 14.97 6.46 0.44
N ALA A 148 16.05 7.19 0.72
CA ALA A 148 16.95 6.85 1.82
C ALA A 148 16.19 6.77 3.15
N ALA A 149 15.36 7.78 3.46
CA ALA A 149 14.55 7.80 4.67
C ALA A 149 13.45 6.71 4.67
N ALA A 150 12.86 6.41 3.51
CA ALA A 150 11.83 5.37 3.42
C ALA A 150 12.41 3.96 3.58
N ARG A 151 13.61 3.70 3.06
CA ARG A 151 14.30 2.39 3.16
C ARG A 151 14.73 2.04 4.58
N GLU A 152 14.90 3.02 5.46
CA GLU A 152 15.22 2.77 6.88
C GLU A 152 14.20 1.84 7.55
N ILE A 153 12.94 1.78 7.05
CA ILE A 153 11.88 0.93 7.61
C ILE A 153 12.22 -0.57 7.53
N PHE A 154 13.02 -0.98 6.55
CA PHE A 154 13.34 -2.40 6.36
C PHE A 154 14.22 -2.93 7.49
N GLY A 155 15.16 -2.12 8.00
CA GLY A 155 16.03 -2.54 9.10
C GLY A 155 16.81 -3.82 8.76
N ASP A 156 16.43 -4.90 9.43
CA ASP A 156 17.00 -6.25 9.29
C ASP A 156 16.34 -7.14 8.21
N VAL A 157 15.27 -6.64 7.59
CA VAL A 157 14.57 -7.40 6.53
C VAL A 157 15.33 -7.30 5.21
N SER A 158 15.75 -8.46 4.69
CA SER A 158 16.51 -8.58 3.45
C SER A 158 15.58 -8.92 2.25
N ALA A 159 15.91 -8.35 1.11
CA ALA A 159 15.30 -8.74 -0.17
C ALA A 159 15.71 -10.17 -0.59
N ASP A 160 16.87 -10.64 -0.13
CA ASP A 160 17.37 -12.00 -0.42
C ASP A 160 16.52 -13.09 0.23
N ASP A 161 15.77 -12.75 1.30
CA ASP A 161 14.85 -13.69 1.95
C ASP A 161 13.55 -13.88 1.15
N CYS A 162 13.35 -13.11 0.08
CA CYS A 162 12.17 -13.24 -0.79
C CYS A 162 12.36 -14.39 -1.80
N PRO A 163 11.51 -15.42 -1.78
CA PRO A 163 11.65 -16.56 -2.69
C PRO A 163 11.13 -16.28 -4.11
N HIS A 164 10.55 -15.11 -4.34
CA HIS A 164 9.91 -14.78 -5.62
C HIS A 164 10.88 -14.12 -6.59
N ASP A 165 10.86 -14.58 -7.84
CA ASP A 165 11.49 -13.89 -8.96
C ASP A 165 10.54 -12.83 -9.51
N LEU A 166 11.01 -11.57 -9.54
CA LEU A 166 10.24 -10.47 -10.09
C LEU A 166 10.46 -10.37 -11.60
N LYS A 167 9.37 -10.24 -12.33
CA LYS A 167 9.41 -9.98 -13.77
C LYS A 167 9.57 -8.48 -14.01
N THR A 168 10.58 -8.13 -14.78
CA THR A 168 10.87 -6.74 -15.16
C THR A 168 10.78 -6.58 -16.67
N GLY A 169 10.60 -5.34 -17.14
CA GLY A 169 10.47 -5.01 -18.55
C GLY A 169 9.02 -4.98 -19.05
N ALA A 170 8.84 -4.52 -20.28
CA ALA A 170 7.52 -4.40 -20.88
C ALA A 170 6.81 -5.76 -20.97
N PRO A 171 5.50 -5.83 -20.74
CA PRO A 171 4.75 -7.07 -20.92
C PRO A 171 4.88 -7.56 -22.36
N PRO A 172 4.89 -8.90 -22.57
CA PRO A 172 4.91 -9.43 -23.92
C PRO A 172 3.70 -8.90 -24.70
N PRO A 173 3.86 -8.60 -26.00
CA PRO A 173 2.76 -8.11 -26.80
C PRO A 173 1.58 -9.10 -26.73
N PRO A 174 0.34 -8.61 -26.66
CA PRO A 174 -0.81 -9.48 -26.61
C PRO A 174 -0.77 -10.43 -27.82
N PRO A 175 -1.17 -11.72 -27.63
CA PRO A 175 -1.18 -12.66 -28.73
C PRO A 175 -2.04 -12.09 -29.88
N PRO A 176 -1.60 -12.24 -31.14
CA PRO A 176 -2.33 -11.70 -32.27
C PRO A 176 -3.79 -12.18 -32.19
N ALA A 177 -4.73 -11.22 -32.28
CA ALA A 177 -6.15 -11.52 -32.23
C ALA A 177 -6.44 -12.71 -33.16
N ARG A 178 -6.90 -13.83 -32.60
CA ARG A 178 -7.26 -14.99 -33.39
C ARG A 178 -8.26 -14.54 -34.45
N ARG A 179 -7.85 -14.53 -35.72
CA ARG A 179 -8.77 -14.25 -36.81
C ARG A 179 -9.92 -15.24 -36.67
N PRO A 180 -11.18 -14.79 -36.68
CA PRO A 180 -12.29 -15.71 -36.57
C PRO A 180 -12.11 -16.79 -37.67
N GLY A 181 -12.07 -18.04 -37.24
CA GLY A 181 -11.81 -19.16 -38.11
C GLY A 181 -12.83 -19.19 -39.27
N ILE A 182 -12.45 -19.78 -40.36
CA ILE A 182 -13.30 -19.92 -41.60
C ILE A 182 -14.71 -20.39 -41.25
N ILE A 183 -14.87 -21.22 -40.22
CA ILE A 183 -16.16 -21.74 -39.71
C ILE A 183 -17.04 -20.62 -39.12
N ALA A 184 -16.47 -19.67 -38.36
CA ALA A 184 -17.24 -18.55 -37.80
C ALA A 184 -17.78 -17.61 -38.90
N ARG A 185 -16.99 -17.40 -39.98
CA ARG A 185 -17.44 -16.62 -41.15
C ARG A 185 -18.52 -17.33 -41.97
N ALA A 186 -18.52 -18.70 -41.99
CA ALA A 186 -19.55 -19.47 -42.67
C ALA A 186 -20.87 -19.46 -41.94
N LEU A 187 -20.84 -19.45 -40.58
CA LEU A 187 -22.04 -19.36 -39.75
C LEU A 187 -22.69 -17.97 -39.79
N ASP A 188 -21.91 -16.91 -39.83
CA ASP A 188 -22.43 -15.54 -39.97
C ASP A 188 -23.13 -15.32 -41.32
N LYS A 189 -22.66 -15.98 -42.38
CA LYS A 189 -23.31 -15.94 -43.69
C LYS A 189 -24.58 -16.77 -43.80
N LEU A 190 -24.74 -17.78 -42.93
CA LEU A 190 -25.91 -18.66 -42.92
C LEU A 190 -27.04 -18.20 -42.01
N PHE A 191 -26.72 -17.42 -40.98
CA PHE A 191 -27.71 -17.02 -39.96
C PHE A 191 -27.83 -15.51 -39.79
N GLY A 192 -27.14 -14.68 -40.55
CA GLY A 192 -27.12 -13.22 -40.54
C GLY A 192 -27.88 -12.56 -41.67
N GLY A 193 -29.06 -13.12 -42.02
CA GLY A 193 -29.99 -12.60 -43.00
C GLY A 193 -31.30 -12.20 -42.33
#